data_bcf5b25c5a71cc1ca66b2b451dae5f22
#
_entry.id   bcf5b25c5a71cc1ca66b2b451dae5f22
#
_cell.length_a   1.000
_cell.length_b   1.000
_cell.length_c   1.000
_cell.angle_alpha   90.00
_cell.angle_beta   90.00
_cell.angle_gamma   90.00
#
_symmetry.space_group_name_H-M   'P 1'
#
loop_
_entity.id
_entity.type
_entity.pdbx_description
1 polymer ?
#
loop_
_entity_poly.entity_id
_entity_poly.type
_entity_poly.pdbx_seq_one_letter_code
_entity_poly.pdbx_strand_id
1 'polypeptide(L)'
;MTGDGVNDVLALKESDCSIAMASGSDAAKNVSSLVLLDSNFASMPKVVAEGRRSINNLERSASLFLVKTGYNLLIALLFLIVPSILPFEPRHLTLLGGVTIGIPSGILALEPNKNRVEGRFLPKVIMNAVPGIVTVMAGIIAIVITTQTILTGLSSDEQHALYFLATVFAGYLFVFKSCWPFNLLHAVLFVGVIALLVLCYFVHLSFIDIQSFFGLYRGITPAMWKVLAVVWSILVVVFAAMWALDKKYNVRFQTTVGDIEDKIDLRHEEIRKKREAKKAARKAKKSL
;
A
#
# COMPACT_ATOMS: atom_id res chain seq x y z
N MET A 1 16.43 2.49 26.14
CA MET A 1 17.25 3.16 27.19
C MET A 1 16.82 4.61 27.30
N THR A 2 16.63 5.13 28.51
CA THR A 2 16.39 6.57 28.75
C THR A 2 17.52 7.11 29.61
N GLY A 3 18.06 8.28 29.25
CA GLY A 3 19.18 8.91 29.98
C GLY A 3 19.21 10.43 29.74
N ASP A 4 19.85 11.16 30.64
CA ASP A 4 19.98 12.62 30.59
C ASP A 4 21.44 13.08 30.77
N GLY A 5 22.30 12.20 31.25
CA GLY A 5 23.69 12.50 31.59
C GLY A 5 24.71 12.17 30.49
N VAL A 6 25.91 12.72 30.63
CA VAL A 6 27.06 12.39 29.77
C VAL A 6 27.49 10.92 29.99
N ASN A 7 27.28 10.40 31.18
CA ASN A 7 27.61 9.00 31.53
C ASN A 7 26.74 7.98 30.82
N ASP A 8 25.53 8.41 30.34
CA ASP A 8 24.56 7.53 29.66
C ASP A 8 24.87 7.39 28.19
N VAL A 9 25.76 8.21 27.62
CA VAL A 9 26.03 8.30 26.16
C VAL A 9 26.35 6.94 25.55
N LEU A 10 27.18 6.13 26.20
CA LEU A 10 27.54 4.79 25.68
C LEU A 10 26.33 3.84 25.68
N ALA A 11 25.56 3.84 26.75
CA ALA A 11 24.39 2.99 26.90
C ALA A 11 23.24 3.43 25.96
N LEU A 12 23.05 4.75 25.78
CA LEU A 12 22.11 5.32 24.79
C LEU A 12 22.48 4.91 23.37
N LYS A 13 23.76 4.96 23.02
CA LYS A 13 24.26 4.62 21.67
C LYS A 13 24.11 3.11 21.36
N GLU A 14 24.24 2.26 22.37
CA GLU A 14 24.17 0.80 22.23
C GLU A 14 22.72 0.26 22.29
N SER A 15 21.77 1.08 22.75
CA SER A 15 20.38 0.66 22.87
C SER A 15 19.65 0.69 21.52
N ASP A 16 18.70 -0.25 21.30
CA ASP A 16 17.83 -0.30 20.10
C ASP A 16 16.96 0.95 19.95
N CYS A 17 16.57 1.58 21.06
CA CYS A 17 15.84 2.83 21.09
C CYS A 17 16.31 3.66 22.27
N SER A 18 16.94 4.79 21.97
CA SER A 18 17.47 5.73 22.96
C SER A 18 16.62 6.97 23.08
N ILE A 19 16.40 7.41 24.32
CA ILE A 19 15.57 8.57 24.65
C ILE A 19 16.36 9.47 25.57
N ALA A 20 16.52 10.75 25.19
CA ALA A 20 17.08 11.78 26.03
C ALA A 20 16.01 12.76 26.53
N MET A 21 16.27 13.39 27.66
CA MET A 21 15.48 14.52 28.14
C MET A 21 16.00 15.83 27.55
N ALA A 22 15.12 16.77 27.25
CA ALA A 22 15.55 18.09 26.73
C ALA A 22 16.39 18.84 27.75
N SER A 23 16.14 18.66 29.05
CA SER A 23 16.96 19.18 30.15
C SER A 23 18.31 18.48 30.33
N GLY A 24 18.53 17.35 29.63
CA GLY A 24 19.77 16.58 29.72
C GLY A 24 20.93 17.19 28.93
N SER A 25 22.09 16.54 29.00
CA SER A 25 23.30 16.98 28.31
C SER A 25 23.16 16.94 26.78
N ASP A 26 23.82 17.84 26.07
CA ASP A 26 23.83 17.86 24.61
C ASP A 26 24.48 16.58 24.04
N ALA A 27 25.44 16.00 24.77
CA ALA A 27 26.05 14.72 24.40
C ALA A 27 25.02 13.58 24.38
N ALA A 28 24.13 13.51 25.38
CA ALA A 28 23.05 12.51 25.43
C ALA A 28 22.02 12.78 24.33
N LYS A 29 21.60 14.03 24.11
CA LYS A 29 20.67 14.41 23.05
C LYS A 29 21.17 14.05 21.65
N ASN A 30 22.44 14.30 21.37
CA ASN A 30 23.05 14.05 20.05
C ASN A 30 23.17 12.57 19.68
N VAL A 31 23.18 11.67 20.64
CA VAL A 31 23.28 10.21 20.41
C VAL A 31 21.94 9.50 20.51
N SER A 32 20.91 10.19 21.01
CA SER A 32 19.59 9.59 21.24
C SER A 32 18.74 9.61 19.98
N SER A 33 17.94 8.55 19.81
CA SER A 33 16.96 8.41 18.72
C SER A 33 15.79 9.38 18.86
N LEU A 34 15.47 9.78 20.10
CA LEU A 34 14.34 10.62 20.44
C LEU A 34 14.67 11.54 21.63
N VAL A 35 14.17 12.79 21.59
CA VAL A 35 14.31 13.75 22.70
C VAL A 35 12.93 14.14 23.19
N LEU A 36 12.67 13.97 24.52
CA LEU A 36 11.44 14.40 25.16
C LEU A 36 11.59 15.90 25.51
N LEU A 37 10.85 16.74 24.77
CA LEU A 37 10.95 18.19 24.90
C LEU A 37 10.42 18.71 26.23
N ASP A 38 9.43 18.04 26.80
CA ASP A 38 8.87 18.38 28.13
C ASP A 38 9.68 17.79 29.29
N SER A 39 10.75 17.04 28.98
CA SER A 39 11.59 16.34 29.96
C SER A 39 10.79 15.48 30.94
N ASN A 40 9.61 15.00 30.52
CA ASN A 40 8.71 14.23 31.36
C ASN A 40 8.49 12.82 30.78
N PHE A 41 8.98 11.80 31.48
CA PHE A 41 8.81 10.40 31.09
C PHE A 41 7.33 9.97 31.02
N ALA A 42 6.43 10.63 31.76
CA ALA A 42 5.00 10.37 31.69
C ALA A 42 4.38 10.65 30.30
N SER A 43 5.07 11.35 29.42
CA SER A 43 4.67 11.57 28.03
C SER A 43 4.90 10.36 27.12
N MET A 44 5.70 9.38 27.53
CA MET A 44 6.04 8.19 26.74
C MET A 44 4.84 7.39 26.24
N PRO A 45 3.76 7.15 27.01
CA PRO A 45 2.58 6.47 26.49
C PRO A 45 1.94 7.18 25.29
N LYS A 46 1.99 8.54 25.24
CA LYS A 46 1.51 9.33 24.11
C LYS A 46 2.41 9.15 22.88
N VAL A 47 3.73 9.14 23.07
CA VAL A 47 4.71 8.92 22.00
C VAL A 47 4.54 7.52 21.41
N VAL A 48 4.40 6.48 22.25
CA VAL A 48 4.13 5.11 21.79
C VAL A 48 2.81 5.01 21.02
N ALA A 49 1.75 5.67 21.52
CA ALA A 49 0.45 5.70 20.86
C ALA A 49 0.52 6.36 19.47
N GLU A 50 1.29 7.45 19.34
CA GLU A 50 1.49 8.14 18.06
C GLU A 50 2.36 7.30 17.09
N GLY A 51 3.39 6.65 17.59
CA GLY A 51 4.17 5.70 16.81
C GLY A 51 3.32 4.55 16.24
N ARG A 52 2.43 3.98 17.08
CA ARG A 52 1.47 2.94 16.65
C ARG A 52 0.53 3.47 15.56
N ARG A 53 -0.03 4.68 15.75
CA ARG A 53 -0.87 5.35 14.76
C ARG A 53 -0.15 5.48 13.42
N SER A 54 1.08 5.99 13.45
CA SER A 54 1.87 6.20 12.25
C SER A 54 2.14 4.90 11.50
N ILE A 55 2.56 3.84 12.20
CA ILE A 55 2.85 2.53 11.58
C ILE A 55 1.58 1.90 10.99
N ASN A 56 0.48 1.87 11.75
CA ASN A 56 -0.77 1.27 11.29
C ASN A 56 -1.34 2.00 10.06
N ASN A 57 -1.27 3.33 10.04
CA ASN A 57 -1.76 4.12 8.91
C ASN A 57 -0.83 3.97 7.69
N LEU A 58 0.48 3.97 7.90
CA LEU A 58 1.46 3.75 6.84
C LEU A 58 1.32 2.36 6.21
N GLU A 59 1.04 1.33 7.01
CA GLU A 59 0.81 -0.04 6.53
C GLU A 59 -0.40 -0.12 5.59
N ARG A 60 -1.51 0.53 5.95
CA ARG A 60 -2.71 0.60 5.09
C ARG A 60 -2.42 1.35 3.79
N SER A 61 -1.82 2.53 3.88
CA SER A 61 -1.47 3.33 2.71
C SER A 61 -0.50 2.60 1.79
N ALA A 62 0.55 2.00 2.36
CA ALA A 62 1.53 1.22 1.59
C ALA A 62 0.88 0.03 0.87
N SER A 63 -0.08 -0.66 1.50
CA SER A 63 -0.82 -1.75 0.87
C SER A 63 -1.64 -1.26 -0.32
N LEU A 64 -2.31 -0.10 -0.23
CA LEU A 64 -3.06 0.52 -1.34
C LEU A 64 -2.13 0.86 -2.52
N PHE A 65 -0.97 1.47 -2.24
CA PHE A 65 0.02 1.79 -3.28
C PHE A 65 0.62 0.54 -3.91
N LEU A 66 0.87 -0.50 -3.10
CA LEU A 66 1.44 -1.75 -3.59
C LEU A 66 0.47 -2.50 -4.52
N VAL A 67 -0.84 -2.43 -4.28
CA VAL A 67 -1.86 -2.96 -5.21
C VAL A 67 -1.68 -2.34 -6.59
N LYS A 68 -1.59 -1.00 -6.67
CA LYS A 68 -1.41 -0.30 -7.96
C LYS A 68 -0.12 -0.71 -8.65
N THR A 69 0.98 -0.70 -7.92
CA THR A 69 2.29 -1.07 -8.47
C THR A 69 2.30 -2.53 -8.93
N GLY A 70 1.70 -3.42 -8.14
CA GLY A 70 1.63 -4.84 -8.44
C GLY A 70 0.83 -5.15 -9.71
N TYR A 71 -0.41 -4.64 -9.83
CA TYR A 71 -1.17 -4.91 -11.04
C TYR A 71 -0.60 -4.20 -12.27
N ASN A 72 -0.03 -2.98 -12.14
CA ASN A 72 0.62 -2.30 -13.26
C ASN A 72 1.83 -3.09 -13.78
N LEU A 73 2.63 -3.66 -12.87
CA LEU A 73 3.74 -4.53 -13.24
C LEU A 73 3.25 -5.77 -14.00
N LEU A 74 2.21 -6.42 -13.50
CA LEU A 74 1.64 -7.61 -14.16
C LEU A 74 1.00 -7.28 -15.50
N ILE A 75 0.34 -6.13 -15.65
CA ILE A 75 -0.18 -5.65 -16.93
C ILE A 75 0.96 -5.39 -17.92
N ALA A 76 2.03 -4.75 -17.47
CA ALA A 76 3.20 -4.50 -18.32
C ALA A 76 3.85 -5.81 -18.80
N LEU A 77 3.94 -6.82 -17.94
CA LEU A 77 4.40 -8.15 -18.30
C LEU A 77 3.45 -8.85 -19.28
N LEU A 78 2.15 -8.73 -19.04
CA LEU A 78 1.13 -9.27 -19.96
C LEU A 78 1.21 -8.62 -21.34
N PHE A 79 1.36 -7.29 -21.39
CA PHE A 79 1.53 -6.54 -22.64
C PHE A 79 2.80 -6.95 -23.41
N LEU A 80 3.87 -7.28 -22.69
CA LEU A 80 5.11 -7.77 -23.31
C LEU A 80 4.90 -9.11 -24.04
N ILE A 81 4.01 -9.97 -23.50
CA ILE A 81 3.71 -11.29 -24.08
C ILE A 81 2.61 -11.17 -25.16
N VAL A 82 1.61 -10.33 -24.94
CA VAL A 82 0.47 -10.13 -25.83
C VAL A 82 0.28 -8.64 -26.11
N PRO A 83 1.03 -8.08 -27.09
CA PRO A 83 1.03 -6.64 -27.36
C PRO A 83 -0.33 -6.05 -27.79
N SER A 84 -1.29 -6.89 -28.21
CA SER A 84 -2.64 -6.46 -28.60
C SER A 84 -3.52 -6.08 -27.39
N ILE A 85 -3.08 -6.37 -26.14
CA ILE A 85 -3.82 -6.10 -24.93
C ILE A 85 -3.25 -4.87 -24.26
N LEU A 86 -3.76 -3.68 -24.60
CA LEU A 86 -3.45 -2.44 -23.89
C LEU A 86 -4.73 -1.97 -23.16
N PRO A 87 -4.92 -2.35 -21.88
CA PRO A 87 -6.20 -2.15 -21.21
C PRO A 87 -6.47 -0.69 -20.81
N PHE A 88 -5.44 0.16 -20.74
CA PHE A 88 -5.59 1.52 -20.24
C PHE A 88 -4.80 2.55 -21.03
N GLU A 89 -5.38 3.73 -21.15
CA GLU A 89 -4.64 4.95 -21.44
C GLU A 89 -4.07 5.55 -20.13
N PRO A 90 -2.94 6.31 -20.17
CA PRO A 90 -2.34 6.93 -18.99
C PRO A 90 -3.32 7.78 -18.17
N ARG A 91 -4.27 8.46 -18.83
CA ARG A 91 -5.30 9.30 -18.19
C ARG A 91 -6.27 8.48 -17.34
N HIS A 92 -6.63 7.25 -17.75
CA HIS A 92 -7.44 6.33 -16.96
C HIS A 92 -6.74 5.94 -15.65
N LEU A 93 -5.43 5.65 -15.71
CA LEU A 93 -4.63 5.30 -14.54
C LEU A 93 -4.50 6.45 -13.53
N THR A 94 -4.57 7.70 -14.00
CA THR A 94 -4.55 8.88 -13.14
C THR A 94 -5.83 8.97 -12.31
N LEU A 95 -7.00 8.88 -12.94
CA LEU A 95 -8.28 8.91 -12.24
C LEU A 95 -8.41 7.71 -11.29
N LEU A 96 -8.13 6.51 -11.79
CA LEU A 96 -8.18 5.27 -11.02
C LEU A 96 -7.28 5.35 -9.78
N GLY A 97 -6.02 5.80 -9.95
CA GLY A 97 -5.09 5.97 -8.85
C GLY A 97 -5.52 7.04 -7.85
N GLY A 98 -6.08 8.16 -8.32
CA GLY A 98 -6.59 9.22 -7.45
C GLY A 98 -7.74 8.75 -6.57
N VAL A 99 -8.72 8.09 -7.16
CA VAL A 99 -9.97 7.72 -6.48
C VAL A 99 -9.82 6.45 -5.64
N THR A 100 -9.13 5.42 -6.12
CA THR A 100 -9.03 4.15 -5.39
C THR A 100 -7.84 4.09 -4.43
N ILE A 101 -6.85 4.98 -4.54
CA ILE A 101 -5.63 4.95 -3.74
C ILE A 101 -5.36 6.30 -3.09
N GLY A 102 -5.22 7.38 -3.86
CA GLY A 102 -4.78 8.68 -3.36
C GLY A 102 -5.70 9.22 -2.26
N ILE A 103 -6.98 9.37 -2.57
CA ILE A 103 -7.98 9.87 -1.62
C ILE A 103 -8.15 8.91 -0.42
N PRO A 104 -8.35 7.59 -0.62
CA PRO A 104 -8.45 6.67 0.52
C PRO A 104 -7.20 6.65 1.40
N SER A 105 -6.01 6.60 0.83
CA SER A 105 -4.78 6.57 1.62
C SER A 105 -4.55 7.86 2.41
N GLY A 106 -4.87 9.02 1.81
CA GLY A 106 -4.76 10.31 2.49
C GLY A 106 -5.72 10.43 3.68
N ILE A 107 -6.97 10.02 3.52
CA ILE A 107 -7.98 10.06 4.60
C ILE A 107 -7.66 9.04 5.70
N LEU A 108 -7.29 7.80 5.31
CA LEU A 108 -6.92 6.76 6.28
C LEU A 108 -5.64 7.08 7.04
N ALA A 109 -4.72 7.86 6.46
CA ALA A 109 -3.53 8.34 7.17
C ALA A 109 -3.85 9.30 8.34
N LEU A 110 -5.01 9.93 8.34
CA LEU A 110 -5.46 10.82 9.42
C LEU A 110 -6.16 10.07 10.56
N GLU A 111 -6.46 8.79 10.38
CA GLU A 111 -7.18 7.99 11.38
C GLU A 111 -6.38 7.83 12.68
N PRO A 112 -7.00 7.99 13.87
CA PRO A 112 -6.34 7.79 15.16
C PRO A 112 -6.23 6.30 15.54
N ASN A 113 -5.64 5.47 14.70
CA ASN A 113 -5.48 4.04 14.92
C ASN A 113 -4.28 3.75 15.83
N LYS A 114 -4.53 3.61 17.13
CA LYS A 114 -3.51 3.34 18.16
C LYS A 114 -3.41 1.86 18.55
N ASN A 115 -4.00 0.96 17.78
CA ASN A 115 -3.94 -0.48 18.05
C ASN A 115 -2.50 -0.97 18.11
N ARG A 116 -2.28 -2.04 18.87
CA ARG A 116 -0.95 -2.67 18.94
C ARG A 116 -0.50 -3.08 17.54
N VAL A 117 0.72 -2.68 17.18
CA VAL A 117 1.35 -3.13 15.94
C VAL A 117 1.80 -4.57 16.15
N GLU A 118 1.38 -5.48 15.28
CA GLU A 118 1.71 -6.90 15.33
C GLU A 118 2.34 -7.32 14.00
N GLY A 119 3.36 -8.18 14.10
CA GLY A 119 4.08 -8.69 12.93
C GLY A 119 5.07 -7.68 12.33
N ARG A 120 5.65 -8.06 11.20
CA ARG A 120 6.61 -7.24 10.46
C ARG A 120 5.89 -6.43 9.39
N PHE A 121 6.32 -5.19 9.19
CA PHE A 121 5.70 -4.23 8.29
C PHE A 121 5.63 -4.72 6.83
N LEU A 122 6.78 -5.07 6.25
CA LEU A 122 6.86 -5.39 4.81
C LEU A 122 6.10 -6.66 4.41
N PRO A 123 6.25 -7.80 5.09
CA PRO A 123 5.48 -9.00 4.80
C PRO A 123 3.98 -8.78 4.90
N LYS A 124 3.54 -8.00 5.88
CA LYS A 124 2.14 -7.68 6.10
C LYS A 124 1.56 -6.79 5.00
N VAL A 125 2.31 -5.77 4.57
CA VAL A 125 1.92 -4.91 3.43
C VAL A 125 1.78 -5.73 2.15
N ILE A 126 2.73 -6.63 1.86
CA ILE A 126 2.69 -7.49 0.68
C ILE A 126 1.46 -8.41 0.71
N MET A 127 1.25 -9.14 1.82
CA MET A 127 0.12 -10.04 1.95
C MET A 127 -1.22 -9.32 1.85
N ASN A 128 -1.33 -8.16 2.48
CA ASN A 128 -2.54 -7.33 2.40
C ASN A 128 -2.84 -6.88 0.96
N ALA A 129 -1.83 -6.65 0.13
CA ALA A 129 -2.00 -6.19 -1.25
C ALA A 129 -2.39 -7.32 -2.24
N VAL A 130 -1.96 -8.57 -1.99
CA VAL A 130 -2.19 -9.70 -2.89
C VAL A 130 -3.66 -9.87 -3.32
N PRO A 131 -4.66 -9.83 -2.43
CA PRO A 131 -6.07 -9.94 -2.82
C PRO A 131 -6.49 -8.88 -3.85
N GLY A 132 -6.05 -7.65 -3.68
CA GLY A 132 -6.33 -6.55 -4.62
C GLY A 132 -5.68 -6.78 -5.98
N ILE A 133 -4.40 -7.14 -6.00
CA ILE A 133 -3.65 -7.42 -7.23
C ILE A 133 -4.30 -8.55 -8.02
N VAL A 134 -4.58 -9.67 -7.37
CA VAL A 134 -5.20 -10.85 -8.02
C VAL A 134 -6.58 -10.52 -8.55
N THR A 135 -7.38 -9.75 -7.80
CA THR A 135 -8.74 -9.37 -8.22
C THR A 135 -8.71 -8.47 -9.45
N VAL A 136 -7.82 -7.46 -9.49
CA VAL A 136 -7.66 -6.59 -10.67
C VAL A 136 -7.24 -7.41 -11.88
N MET A 137 -6.25 -8.30 -11.74
CA MET A 137 -5.80 -9.15 -12.84
C MET A 137 -6.89 -10.11 -13.32
N ALA A 138 -7.67 -10.70 -12.42
CA ALA A 138 -8.83 -11.52 -12.78
C ALA A 138 -9.86 -10.72 -13.58
N GLY A 139 -10.11 -9.45 -13.22
CA GLY A 139 -10.98 -8.56 -13.96
C GLY A 139 -10.49 -8.29 -15.38
N ILE A 140 -9.21 -7.98 -15.54
CA ILE A 140 -8.60 -7.74 -16.85
C ILE A 140 -8.70 -9.00 -17.73
N ILE A 141 -8.33 -10.16 -17.18
CA ILE A 141 -8.41 -11.43 -17.91
C ILE A 141 -9.87 -11.76 -18.30
N ALA A 142 -10.82 -11.56 -17.39
CA ALA A 142 -12.24 -11.76 -17.69
C ALA A 142 -12.74 -10.85 -18.82
N ILE A 143 -12.35 -9.58 -18.84
CA ILE A 143 -12.69 -8.66 -19.94
C ILE A 143 -12.00 -9.10 -21.23
N VAL A 144 -10.74 -9.48 -21.23
CA VAL A 144 -10.05 -10.01 -22.42
C VAL A 144 -10.83 -11.20 -23.01
N ILE A 145 -11.18 -12.18 -22.18
CA ILE A 145 -11.93 -13.36 -22.64
C ILE A 145 -13.28 -12.94 -23.22
N THR A 146 -14.03 -12.07 -22.53
CA THR A 146 -15.38 -11.66 -22.99
C THR A 146 -15.36 -10.82 -24.25
N THR A 147 -14.36 -9.96 -24.44
CA THR A 147 -14.21 -9.16 -25.67
C THR A 147 -13.78 -9.99 -26.87
N GLN A 148 -13.11 -11.09 -26.66
CA GLN A 148 -12.71 -12.02 -27.73
C GLN A 148 -13.80 -13.04 -28.07
N THR A 149 -14.70 -13.38 -27.13
CA THR A 149 -15.68 -14.46 -27.32
C THR A 149 -17.11 -13.97 -27.45
N ILE A 150 -17.53 -12.97 -26.70
CA ILE A 150 -18.95 -12.56 -26.58
C ILE A 150 -19.18 -11.19 -27.22
N LEU A 151 -18.32 -10.22 -26.96
CA LEU A 151 -18.42 -8.84 -27.43
C LEU A 151 -17.36 -8.58 -28.50
N THR A 152 -17.43 -9.32 -29.59
CA THR A 152 -16.48 -9.14 -30.71
C THR A 152 -16.77 -7.85 -31.50
N GLY A 153 -15.71 -7.18 -31.95
CA GLY A 153 -15.84 -5.98 -32.81
C GLY A 153 -16.05 -4.67 -32.05
N LEU A 154 -15.80 -4.62 -30.74
CA LEU A 154 -15.79 -3.39 -29.97
C LEU A 154 -14.68 -2.45 -30.43
N SER A 155 -14.96 -1.15 -30.43
CA SER A 155 -13.96 -0.10 -30.62
C SER A 155 -12.95 -0.10 -29.44
N SER A 156 -11.79 0.50 -29.65
CA SER A 156 -10.78 0.66 -28.59
C SER A 156 -11.35 1.38 -27.36
N ASP A 157 -12.15 2.43 -27.56
CA ASP A 157 -12.74 3.23 -26.48
C ASP A 157 -13.73 2.40 -25.65
N GLU A 158 -14.54 1.55 -26.31
CA GLU A 158 -15.46 0.63 -25.62
C GLU A 158 -14.70 -0.41 -24.79
N GLN A 159 -13.63 -0.97 -25.35
CA GLN A 159 -12.78 -1.91 -24.63
C GLN A 159 -12.11 -1.25 -23.40
N HIS A 160 -11.53 -0.05 -23.57
CA HIS A 160 -10.94 0.71 -22.48
C HIS A 160 -11.96 1.02 -21.37
N ALA A 161 -13.20 1.33 -21.72
CA ALA A 161 -14.27 1.56 -20.74
C ALA A 161 -14.57 0.31 -19.90
N LEU A 162 -14.62 -0.87 -20.54
CA LEU A 162 -14.83 -2.13 -19.82
C LEU A 162 -13.68 -2.45 -18.84
N TYR A 163 -12.44 -2.30 -19.31
CA TYR A 163 -11.26 -2.49 -18.45
C TYR A 163 -11.25 -1.50 -17.28
N PHE A 164 -11.55 -0.22 -17.56
CA PHE A 164 -11.60 0.82 -16.54
C PHE A 164 -12.65 0.51 -15.47
N LEU A 165 -13.88 0.20 -15.85
CA LEU A 165 -14.98 -0.09 -14.91
C LEU A 165 -14.75 -1.36 -14.11
N ALA A 166 -14.18 -2.41 -14.72
CA ALA A 166 -13.83 -3.63 -14.01
C ALA A 166 -12.73 -3.36 -12.96
N THR A 167 -11.71 -2.58 -13.33
CA THR A 167 -10.59 -2.27 -12.43
C THR A 167 -10.99 -1.30 -11.31
N VAL A 168 -11.84 -0.30 -11.61
CA VAL A 168 -12.45 0.58 -10.60
C VAL A 168 -13.20 -0.25 -9.56
N PHE A 169 -14.01 -1.20 -10.01
CA PHE A 169 -14.78 -2.06 -9.10
C PHE A 169 -13.86 -2.93 -8.23
N ALA A 170 -12.83 -3.54 -8.83
CA ALA A 170 -11.84 -4.32 -8.08
C ALA A 170 -11.09 -3.46 -7.04
N GLY A 171 -10.66 -2.24 -7.44
CA GLY A 171 -10.05 -1.28 -6.52
C GLY A 171 -10.99 -0.88 -5.39
N TYR A 172 -12.28 -0.74 -5.68
CA TYR A 172 -13.31 -0.42 -4.70
C TYR A 172 -13.52 -1.55 -3.67
N LEU A 173 -13.48 -2.82 -4.10
CA LEU A 173 -13.48 -3.97 -3.18
C LEU A 173 -12.27 -3.93 -2.24
N PHE A 174 -11.12 -3.50 -2.75
CA PHE A 174 -9.93 -3.36 -1.91
C PHE A 174 -10.03 -2.17 -0.93
N VAL A 175 -10.62 -1.05 -1.32
CA VAL A 175 -10.95 0.06 -0.41
C VAL A 175 -11.91 -0.43 0.68
N PHE A 176 -12.90 -1.24 0.33
CA PHE A 176 -13.80 -1.88 1.30
C PHE A 176 -13.03 -2.68 2.35
N LYS A 177 -12.10 -3.56 1.92
CA LYS A 177 -11.24 -4.31 2.85
C LYS A 177 -10.43 -3.38 3.76
N SER A 178 -9.87 -2.30 3.20
CA SER A 178 -9.03 -1.34 3.93
C SER A 178 -9.81 -0.52 4.95
N CYS A 179 -11.12 -0.35 4.73
CA CYS A 179 -12.04 0.31 5.65
C CYS A 179 -12.63 -0.62 6.71
N TRP A 180 -12.37 -1.92 6.65
CA TRP A 180 -12.91 -2.86 7.63
C TRP A 180 -12.06 -2.88 8.93
N PRO A 181 -12.67 -2.83 10.15
CA PRO A 181 -14.09 -2.64 10.45
C PRO A 181 -14.55 -1.20 10.19
N PHE A 182 -15.79 -1.04 9.74
CA PHE A 182 -16.35 0.26 9.41
C PHE A 182 -16.59 1.13 10.64
N ASN A 183 -16.16 2.39 10.56
CA ASN A 183 -16.55 3.49 11.42
C ASN A 183 -17.20 4.60 10.57
N LEU A 184 -17.64 5.70 11.19
CA LEU A 184 -18.27 6.79 10.45
C LEU A 184 -17.35 7.38 9.36
N LEU A 185 -16.06 7.56 9.66
CA LEU A 185 -15.07 8.08 8.70
C LEU A 185 -14.92 7.12 7.52
N HIS A 186 -14.82 5.81 7.78
CA HIS A 186 -14.74 4.79 6.73
C HIS A 186 -15.99 4.73 5.87
N ALA A 187 -17.19 4.86 6.48
CA ALA A 187 -18.44 4.90 5.72
C ALA A 187 -18.51 6.14 4.81
N VAL A 188 -18.15 7.31 5.33
CA VAL A 188 -18.12 8.56 4.56
C VAL A 188 -17.07 8.46 3.43
N LEU A 189 -15.88 7.93 3.70
CA LEU A 189 -14.87 7.70 2.69
C LEU A 189 -15.38 6.78 1.57
N PHE A 190 -15.96 5.64 1.96
CA PHE A 190 -16.43 4.63 1.03
C PHE A 190 -17.56 5.14 0.12
N VAL A 191 -18.54 5.84 0.68
CA VAL A 191 -19.61 6.47 -0.09
C VAL A 191 -19.10 7.65 -0.90
N GLY A 192 -18.19 8.45 -0.33
CA GLY A 192 -17.59 9.61 -1.01
C GLY A 192 -16.78 9.24 -2.25
N VAL A 193 -16.06 8.13 -2.21
CA VAL A 193 -15.31 7.59 -3.37
C VAL A 193 -16.27 7.20 -4.49
N ILE A 194 -17.39 6.53 -4.18
CA ILE A 194 -18.43 6.23 -5.18
C ILE A 194 -19.03 7.51 -5.75
N ALA A 195 -19.45 8.41 -4.87
CA ALA A 195 -20.07 9.67 -5.28
C ALA A 195 -19.15 10.47 -6.21
N LEU A 196 -17.85 10.51 -5.91
CA LEU A 196 -16.85 11.17 -6.73
C LEU A 196 -16.71 10.50 -8.10
N LEU A 197 -16.69 9.17 -8.19
CA LEU A 197 -16.63 8.45 -9.45
C LEU A 197 -17.89 8.72 -10.31
N VAL A 198 -19.07 8.64 -9.69
CA VAL A 198 -20.35 8.94 -10.34
C VAL A 198 -20.36 10.39 -10.85
N LEU A 199 -19.87 11.31 -10.02
CA LEU A 199 -19.77 12.73 -10.38
C LEU A 199 -18.83 12.93 -11.59
N CYS A 200 -17.64 12.31 -11.57
CA CYS A 200 -16.71 12.37 -12.70
C CYS A 200 -17.29 11.78 -13.98
N TYR A 201 -18.16 10.76 -13.86
CA TYR A 201 -18.74 10.08 -15.01
C TYR A 201 -19.95 10.81 -15.60
N PHE A 202 -20.81 11.41 -14.75
CA PHE A 202 -22.09 11.99 -15.19
C PHE A 202 -22.12 13.51 -15.22
N VAL A 203 -21.26 14.20 -14.46
CA VAL A 203 -21.29 15.67 -14.41
C VAL A 203 -20.51 16.28 -15.56
N HIS A 204 -21.24 17.05 -16.39
CA HIS A 204 -20.67 17.90 -17.41
C HIS A 204 -20.62 19.35 -16.86
N LEU A 205 -19.44 19.79 -16.49
CA LEU A 205 -19.20 21.17 -16.08
C LEU A 205 -18.90 22.00 -17.34
N SER A 206 -19.63 23.10 -17.55
CA SER A 206 -19.51 23.95 -18.73
C SER A 206 -18.10 24.51 -18.99
N PHE A 207 -17.25 24.53 -17.98
CA PHE A 207 -15.86 25.02 -18.06
C PHE A 207 -14.80 23.91 -18.17
N ILE A 208 -15.10 22.68 -17.75
CA ILE A 208 -14.16 21.56 -17.74
C ILE A 208 -14.94 20.31 -18.15
N ASP A 209 -14.61 19.75 -19.29
CA ASP A 209 -15.08 18.43 -19.67
C ASP A 209 -14.22 17.36 -18.98
N ILE A 210 -14.58 17.06 -17.73
CA ILE A 210 -13.90 16.07 -16.89
C ILE A 210 -13.83 14.71 -17.58
N GLN A 211 -14.89 14.38 -18.31
CA GLN A 211 -15.01 13.11 -18.99
C GLN A 211 -14.01 13.00 -20.16
N SER A 212 -13.94 14.01 -21.02
CA SER A 212 -12.95 14.07 -22.10
C SER A 212 -11.52 14.11 -21.55
N PHE A 213 -11.30 14.85 -20.45
CA PHE A 213 -10.01 14.91 -19.78
C PHE A 213 -9.51 13.53 -19.32
N PHE A 214 -10.39 12.72 -18.72
CA PHE A 214 -10.04 11.37 -18.26
C PHE A 214 -10.32 10.27 -19.31
N GLY A 215 -10.84 10.60 -20.49
CA GLY A 215 -11.14 9.65 -21.57
C GLY A 215 -12.25 8.66 -21.23
N LEU A 216 -13.23 9.08 -20.43
CA LEU A 216 -14.33 8.22 -20.03
C LEU A 216 -15.35 8.07 -21.16
N TYR A 217 -15.60 6.85 -21.62
CA TYR A 217 -16.55 6.57 -22.70
C TYR A 217 -17.98 6.41 -22.16
N ARG A 218 -18.94 7.14 -22.75
CA ARG A 218 -20.37 7.15 -22.33
C ARG A 218 -21.24 6.13 -23.05
N GLY A 219 -20.79 5.63 -24.18
CA GLY A 219 -21.60 4.78 -25.07
C GLY A 219 -21.75 3.33 -24.61
N ILE A 220 -21.80 3.07 -23.29
CA ILE A 220 -21.90 1.71 -22.78
C ILE A 220 -23.25 1.11 -23.13
N THR A 221 -23.24 0.07 -23.96
CA THR A 221 -24.44 -0.62 -24.42
C THR A 221 -25.04 -1.53 -23.33
N PRO A 222 -26.33 -1.88 -23.42
CA PRO A 222 -26.93 -2.83 -22.50
C PRO A 222 -26.22 -4.21 -22.45
N ALA A 223 -25.60 -4.64 -23.56
CA ALA A 223 -24.82 -5.85 -23.63
C ALA A 223 -23.53 -5.73 -22.79
N MET A 224 -22.82 -4.60 -22.87
CA MET A 224 -21.65 -4.31 -22.06
C MET A 224 -21.99 -4.27 -20.57
N TRP A 225 -23.14 -3.69 -20.19
CA TRP A 225 -23.59 -3.70 -18.78
C TRP A 225 -23.86 -5.11 -18.26
N LYS A 226 -24.45 -5.99 -19.07
CA LYS A 226 -24.64 -7.40 -18.69
C LYS A 226 -23.31 -8.10 -18.45
N VAL A 227 -22.32 -7.91 -19.32
CA VAL A 227 -20.98 -8.46 -19.18
C VAL A 227 -20.31 -7.91 -17.91
N LEU A 228 -20.37 -6.61 -17.67
CA LEU A 228 -19.83 -6.00 -16.46
C LEU A 228 -20.47 -6.57 -15.20
N ALA A 229 -21.77 -6.77 -15.17
CA ALA A 229 -22.46 -7.36 -14.02
C ALA A 229 -21.96 -8.79 -13.71
N VAL A 230 -21.74 -9.61 -14.75
CA VAL A 230 -21.15 -10.95 -14.60
C VAL A 230 -19.70 -10.86 -14.09
N VAL A 231 -18.88 -10.00 -14.73
CA VAL A 231 -17.48 -9.82 -14.32
C VAL A 231 -17.41 -9.31 -12.88
N TRP A 232 -18.20 -8.33 -12.49
CA TRP A 232 -18.25 -7.83 -11.11
C TRP A 232 -18.65 -8.92 -10.11
N SER A 233 -19.60 -9.78 -10.46
CA SER A 233 -19.97 -10.92 -9.62
C SER A 233 -18.80 -11.89 -9.44
N ILE A 234 -18.07 -12.18 -10.51
CA ILE A 234 -16.84 -12.99 -10.45
C ILE A 234 -15.80 -12.32 -9.56
N LEU A 235 -15.59 -11.00 -9.71
CA LEU A 235 -14.62 -10.26 -8.90
C LEU A 235 -14.94 -10.28 -7.40
N VAL A 236 -16.22 -10.20 -7.03
CA VAL A 236 -16.64 -10.36 -5.62
C VAL A 236 -16.26 -11.74 -5.08
N VAL A 237 -16.50 -12.80 -5.84
CA VAL A 237 -16.16 -14.17 -5.44
C VAL A 237 -14.64 -14.35 -5.32
N VAL A 238 -13.88 -13.90 -6.33
CA VAL A 238 -12.41 -13.97 -6.33
C VAL A 238 -11.84 -13.18 -5.14
N PHE A 239 -12.33 -11.97 -4.93
CA PHE A 239 -11.88 -11.11 -3.82
C PHE A 239 -12.18 -11.73 -2.45
N ALA A 240 -13.40 -12.26 -2.26
CA ALA A 240 -13.78 -12.92 -1.02
C ALA A 240 -12.92 -14.16 -0.74
N ALA A 241 -12.67 -14.98 -1.78
CA ALA A 241 -11.79 -16.14 -1.67
C ALA A 241 -10.36 -15.73 -1.30
N MET A 242 -9.82 -14.73 -1.99
CA MET A 242 -8.46 -14.22 -1.71
C MET A 242 -8.35 -13.58 -0.33
N TRP A 243 -9.38 -12.88 0.13
CA TRP A 243 -9.43 -12.32 1.48
C TRP A 243 -9.51 -13.41 2.56
N ALA A 244 -10.26 -14.47 2.32
CA ALA A 244 -10.31 -15.63 3.21
C ALA A 244 -8.95 -16.35 3.29
N LEU A 245 -8.27 -16.51 2.15
CA LEU A 245 -6.92 -17.06 2.07
C LEU A 245 -5.90 -16.16 2.81
N ASP A 246 -5.96 -14.87 2.58
CA ASP A 246 -5.12 -13.89 3.30
C ASP A 246 -5.28 -14.07 4.82
N LYS A 247 -6.51 -14.08 5.32
CA LYS A 247 -6.78 -14.28 6.75
C LYS A 247 -6.24 -15.61 7.29
N LYS A 248 -6.26 -16.67 6.47
CA LYS A 248 -5.79 -18.01 6.86
C LYS A 248 -4.26 -18.13 6.85
N TYR A 249 -3.59 -17.54 5.84
CA TYR A 249 -2.16 -17.77 5.59
C TYR A 249 -1.26 -16.60 6.01
N ASN A 250 -1.83 -15.44 6.34
CA ASN A 250 -1.06 -14.23 6.66
C ASN A 250 -0.06 -14.47 7.80
N VAL A 251 -0.48 -15.13 8.88
CA VAL A 251 0.41 -15.43 10.03
C VAL A 251 1.57 -16.33 9.59
N ARG A 252 1.29 -17.40 8.85
CA ARG A 252 2.33 -18.34 8.38
C ARG A 252 3.31 -17.68 7.41
N PHE A 253 2.82 -16.81 6.53
CA PHE A 253 3.66 -16.06 5.60
C PHE A 253 4.57 -15.08 6.34
N GLN A 254 4.02 -14.34 7.32
CA GLN A 254 4.80 -13.41 8.13
C GLN A 254 5.93 -14.11 8.89
N THR A 255 5.70 -15.29 9.47
CA THR A 255 6.75 -16.07 10.14
C THR A 255 7.81 -16.53 9.15
N THR A 256 7.41 -17.08 7.99
CA THR A 256 8.36 -17.57 6.98
C THR A 256 9.23 -16.46 6.41
N VAL A 257 8.64 -15.32 6.07
CA VAL A 257 9.40 -14.17 5.55
C VAL A 257 10.26 -13.56 6.65
N GLY A 258 9.76 -13.53 7.89
CA GLY A 258 10.52 -13.11 9.05
C GLY A 258 11.81 -13.92 9.22
N ASP A 259 11.72 -15.24 9.13
CA ASP A 259 12.89 -16.12 9.21
C ASP A 259 13.91 -15.88 8.08
N ILE A 260 13.43 -15.50 6.91
CA ILE A 260 14.30 -15.16 5.77
C ILE A 260 15.00 -13.81 6.00
N GLU A 261 14.28 -12.80 6.48
CA GLU A 261 14.86 -11.49 6.83
C GLU A 261 15.92 -11.62 7.90
N ASP A 262 15.64 -12.38 8.98
CA ASP A 262 16.62 -12.62 10.05
C ASP A 262 17.90 -13.27 9.52
N LYS A 263 17.78 -14.24 8.60
CA LYS A 263 18.94 -14.86 7.96
C LYS A 263 19.73 -13.88 7.09
N ILE A 264 19.04 -12.96 6.39
CA ILE A 264 19.68 -11.94 5.58
C ILE A 264 20.42 -10.94 6.45
N ASP A 265 19.80 -10.49 7.56
CA ASP A 265 20.38 -9.54 8.47
C ASP A 265 21.61 -10.12 9.19
N LEU A 266 21.54 -11.36 9.66
CA LEU A 266 22.70 -12.07 10.20
C LEU A 266 23.85 -12.15 9.20
N ARG A 267 23.56 -12.42 7.92
CA ARG A 267 24.56 -12.47 6.87
C ARG A 267 25.18 -11.11 6.59
N HIS A 268 24.38 -10.04 6.61
CA HIS A 268 24.87 -8.67 6.47
C HIS A 268 25.77 -8.27 7.65
N GLU A 269 25.41 -8.66 8.86
CA GLU A 269 26.21 -8.40 10.06
C GLU A 269 27.56 -9.14 10.01
N GLU A 270 27.57 -10.40 9.59
CA GLU A 270 28.81 -11.15 9.37
C GLU A 270 29.72 -10.50 8.31
N ILE A 271 29.13 -10.04 7.20
CA ILE A 271 29.87 -9.35 6.15
C ILE A 271 30.44 -8.03 6.68
N ARG A 272 29.68 -7.29 7.49
CA ARG A 272 30.13 -6.03 8.13
C ARG A 272 31.29 -6.32 9.08
N LYS A 273 31.16 -7.29 9.97
CA LYS A 273 32.24 -7.71 10.92
C LYS A 273 33.52 -8.13 10.17
N LYS A 274 33.39 -8.90 9.08
CA LYS A 274 34.54 -9.27 8.21
C LYS A 274 35.19 -8.07 7.55
N ARG A 275 34.42 -7.08 7.10
CA ARG A 275 34.96 -5.83 6.49
C ARG A 275 35.68 -4.97 7.53
N GLU A 276 35.14 -4.84 8.75
CA GLU A 276 35.76 -4.10 9.84
C GLU A 276 37.06 -4.75 10.30
N ALA A 277 37.08 -6.07 10.47
CA ALA A 277 38.30 -6.83 10.80
C ALA A 277 39.38 -6.65 9.72
N LYS A 278 39.00 -6.68 8.43
CA LYS A 278 39.92 -6.46 7.31
C LYS A 278 40.46 -5.03 7.27
N LYS A 279 39.63 -4.03 7.64
CA LYS A 279 40.07 -2.63 7.77
C LYS A 279 41.03 -2.46 8.95
N ALA A 280 40.75 -3.08 10.10
CA ALA A 280 41.60 -3.05 11.28
C ALA A 280 42.97 -3.70 11.01
N ALA A 281 42.99 -4.87 10.37
CA ALA A 281 44.22 -5.54 9.93
C ALA A 281 45.06 -4.72 8.94
N ARG A 282 44.41 -3.98 8.02
CA ARG A 282 45.09 -3.07 7.09
C ARG A 282 45.69 -1.84 7.79
N LYS A 283 44.99 -1.31 8.83
CA LYS A 283 45.53 -0.18 9.62
C LYS A 283 46.73 -0.63 10.45
N ALA A 284 46.67 -1.80 11.10
CA ALA A 284 47.77 -2.37 11.85
C ALA A 284 49.04 -2.65 10.99
N LYS A 285 48.84 -3.08 9.73
CA LYS A 285 49.95 -3.24 8.74
C LYS A 285 50.57 -1.93 8.24
N LYS A 286 49.86 -0.79 8.37
CA LYS A 286 50.38 0.52 7.96
C LYS A 286 51.07 1.28 9.11
N SER A 287 50.91 0.81 10.33
CA SER A 287 51.54 1.38 11.53
C SER A 287 52.80 0.65 11.96
N LEU A 288 53.15 -0.43 11.29
CA LEU A 288 54.45 -1.13 11.32
C LEU A 288 55.30 -0.70 10.12
#